data_d973c3bf83edb67ec8cf0d942c5ccaf5
#
_entry.id   d973c3bf83edb67ec8cf0d942c5ccaf5
#
_cell.length_a   1.000
_cell.length_b   1.000
_cell.length_c   1.000
_cell.angle_alpha   90.00
_cell.angle_beta   90.00
_cell.angle_gamma   90.00
#
_symmetry.space_group_name_H-M   'P 1'
#
loop_
_entity.id
_entity.type
_entity.pdbx_description
1 polymer ?
#
loop_
_entity_poly.entity_id
_entity_poly.type
_entity_poly.pdbx_seq_one_letter_code
_entity_poly.pdbx_strand_id
1 'polypeptide(L)'
;SLTEIVQESVLTAIVFIHFLLAWRYKAMRYCNILVGGFFLAMLIRELDALFDLIAHGSWVWFALIAALLALIHPVIHYRQTLHQLAQYTRTPWYGLLISGLLAILVFSRLFGMQALWLAILDGGYVRVVKNVVEEGCESFGYMLCLTASIGYFCTFRETLAQKSY
;
A
#
# COMPACT_ATOMS: atom_id res chain seq x y z
N SER A 1 -16.21 9.32 -4.65
CA SER A 1 -17.04 9.09 -3.46
C SER A 1 -16.29 9.46 -2.18
N LEU A 2 -16.96 9.50 -1.03
CA LEU A 2 -16.28 9.77 0.25
C LEU A 2 -15.27 8.67 0.57
N THR A 3 -15.59 7.44 0.25
CA THR A 3 -14.73 6.26 0.44
C THR A 3 -13.43 6.39 -0.35
N GLU A 4 -13.49 6.80 -1.61
CA GLU A 4 -12.32 7.04 -2.46
C GLU A 4 -11.42 8.13 -1.87
N ILE A 5 -11.98 9.26 -1.45
CA ILE A 5 -11.19 10.35 -0.83
C ILE A 5 -10.45 9.87 0.43
N VAL A 6 -11.10 9.05 1.25
CA VAL A 6 -10.47 8.46 2.45
C VAL A 6 -9.35 7.51 2.06
N GLN A 7 -9.57 6.62 1.10
CA GLN A 7 -8.58 5.66 0.61
C GLN A 7 -7.36 6.37 0.01
N GLU A 8 -7.56 7.38 -0.85
CA GLU A 8 -6.50 8.21 -1.43
C GLU A 8 -5.71 8.96 -0.36
N SER A 9 -6.39 9.51 0.66
CA SER A 9 -5.75 10.20 1.78
C SER A 9 -4.89 9.25 2.61
N VAL A 10 -5.39 8.06 2.89
CA VAL A 10 -4.66 7.00 3.63
C VAL A 10 -3.44 6.55 2.85
N LEU A 11 -3.57 6.27 1.55
CA LEU A 11 -2.45 5.90 0.68
C LEU A 11 -1.40 7.02 0.61
N THR A 12 -1.83 8.26 0.49
CA THR A 12 -0.92 9.42 0.49
C THR A 12 -0.13 9.49 1.79
N ALA A 13 -0.77 9.28 2.93
CA ALA A 13 -0.09 9.24 4.23
C ALA A 13 0.94 8.09 4.31
N ILE A 14 0.61 6.89 3.85
CA ILE A 14 1.53 5.74 3.81
C ILE A 14 2.75 6.05 2.94
N VAL A 15 2.53 6.56 1.74
CA VAL A 15 3.61 6.96 0.80
C VAL A 15 4.52 7.99 1.45
N PHE A 16 3.95 9.03 2.06
CA PHE A 16 4.70 10.06 2.74
C PHE A 16 5.55 9.52 3.89
N ILE A 17 5.00 8.65 4.74
CA ILE A 17 5.71 8.02 5.86
C ILE A 17 6.94 7.26 5.35
N HIS A 18 6.77 6.39 4.36
CA HIS A 18 7.86 5.56 3.85
C HIS A 18 8.94 6.38 3.13
N PHE A 19 8.60 7.36 2.33
CA PHE A 19 9.60 8.24 1.72
C PHE A 19 10.29 9.15 2.73
N LEU A 20 9.59 9.62 3.76
CA LEU A 20 10.20 10.35 4.87
C LEU A 20 11.23 9.48 5.61
N LEU A 21 10.90 8.22 5.91
CA LEU A 21 11.82 7.25 6.50
C LEU A 21 13.04 6.99 5.61
N ALA A 22 12.81 6.81 4.30
CA ALA A 22 13.89 6.60 3.33
C ALA A 22 14.85 7.79 3.24
N TRP A 23 14.29 9.01 3.32
CA TRP A 23 15.10 10.23 3.28
C TRP A 23 15.88 10.45 4.57
N ARG A 24 15.25 10.25 5.72
CA ARG A 24 15.84 10.57 7.03
C ARG A 24 16.79 9.50 7.54
N TYR A 25 16.54 8.21 7.25
CA TYR A 25 17.27 7.09 7.83
C TYR A 25 17.93 6.21 6.76
N LYS A 26 19.25 6.39 6.59
CA LYS A 26 20.02 5.64 5.59
C LYS A 26 20.01 4.12 5.83
N ALA A 27 19.93 3.69 7.10
CA ALA A 27 19.94 2.28 7.49
C ALA A 27 18.75 1.47 6.97
N MET A 28 17.63 2.13 6.62
CA MET A 28 16.40 1.50 6.10
C MET A 28 15.91 2.13 4.81
N ARG A 29 16.79 2.85 4.10
CA ARG A 29 16.45 3.63 2.92
C ARG A 29 15.84 2.80 1.81
N TYR A 30 16.53 1.73 1.41
CA TYR A 30 16.12 0.95 0.22
C TYR A 30 14.84 0.18 0.45
N CYS A 31 14.65 -0.41 1.64
CA CYS A 31 13.41 -1.04 2.03
C CYS A 31 12.23 -0.07 1.97
N ASN A 32 12.40 1.14 2.52
CA ASN A 32 11.35 2.15 2.52
C ASN A 32 11.08 2.76 1.13
N ILE A 33 12.10 2.85 0.25
CA ILE A 33 11.88 3.22 -1.16
C ILE A 33 11.01 2.17 -1.87
N LEU A 34 11.26 0.88 -1.64
CA LEU A 34 10.45 -0.18 -2.25
C LEU A 34 9.01 -0.14 -1.75
N VAL A 35 8.80 -0.07 -0.45
CA VAL A 35 7.45 -0.03 0.14
C VAL A 35 6.72 1.24 -0.28
N GLY A 36 7.38 2.40 -0.17
CA GLY A 36 6.82 3.69 -0.59
C GLY A 36 6.49 3.74 -2.07
N GLY A 37 7.36 3.21 -2.93
CA GLY A 37 7.14 3.12 -4.38
C GLY A 37 5.99 2.19 -4.75
N PHE A 38 5.83 1.07 -4.05
CA PHE A 38 4.71 0.18 -4.23
C PHE A 38 3.38 0.88 -3.90
N PHE A 39 3.28 1.53 -2.73
CA PHE A 39 2.08 2.27 -2.35
C PHE A 39 1.83 3.49 -3.23
N LEU A 40 2.89 4.12 -3.77
CA LEU A 40 2.75 5.19 -4.76
C LEU A 40 2.12 4.68 -6.06
N ALA A 41 2.53 3.52 -6.54
CA ALA A 41 1.92 2.90 -7.71
C ALA A 41 0.44 2.55 -7.46
N MET A 42 0.10 2.09 -6.24
CA MET A 42 -1.29 1.87 -5.83
C MET A 42 -2.09 3.18 -5.78
N LEU A 43 -1.51 4.25 -5.24
CA LEU A 43 -2.15 5.57 -5.19
C LEU A 43 -2.43 6.10 -6.61
N ILE A 44 -1.48 5.97 -7.52
CA ILE A 44 -1.66 6.37 -8.92
C ILE A 44 -2.81 5.59 -9.56
N ARG A 45 -2.97 4.31 -9.23
CA ARG A 45 -4.08 3.49 -9.68
C ARG A 45 -5.43 3.97 -9.13
N GLU A 46 -5.50 4.33 -7.86
CA GLU A 46 -6.74 4.87 -7.26
C GLU A 46 -7.12 6.25 -7.84
N LEU A 47 -6.12 7.01 -8.30
CA LEU A 47 -6.31 8.31 -8.96
C LEU A 47 -6.57 8.18 -10.48
N ASP A 48 -7.00 7.03 -10.97
CA ASP A 48 -7.21 6.76 -12.41
C ASP A 48 -8.12 7.80 -13.08
N ALA A 49 -9.18 8.23 -12.39
CA ALA A 49 -10.10 9.26 -12.90
C ALA A 49 -9.40 10.60 -13.17
N LEU A 50 -8.36 10.97 -12.41
CA LEU A 50 -7.56 12.18 -12.68
C LEU A 50 -6.65 11.98 -13.89
N PHE A 51 -6.05 10.81 -14.03
CA PHE A 51 -5.19 10.49 -15.17
C PHE A 51 -5.98 10.31 -16.46
N ASP A 52 -7.22 9.85 -16.37
CA ASP A 52 -8.14 9.73 -17.52
C ASP A 52 -8.52 11.10 -18.14
N LEU A 53 -8.36 12.21 -17.40
CA LEU A 53 -8.46 13.56 -17.96
C LEU A 53 -7.35 13.86 -18.99
N ILE A 54 -6.21 13.18 -18.91
CA ILE A 54 -5.10 13.33 -19.86
C ILE A 54 -5.31 12.40 -21.05
N ALA A 55 -5.47 11.10 -20.79
CA ALA A 55 -5.77 10.08 -21.76
C ALA A 55 -6.32 8.84 -21.04
N HIS A 56 -7.32 8.18 -21.62
CA HIS A 56 -7.91 6.98 -21.03
C HIS A 56 -6.86 5.89 -20.77
N GLY A 57 -6.78 5.41 -19.51
CA GLY A 57 -5.82 4.41 -19.09
C GLY A 57 -4.38 4.91 -18.92
N SER A 58 -4.14 6.23 -18.94
CA SER A 58 -2.79 6.79 -18.82
C SER A 58 -2.15 6.51 -17.46
N TRP A 59 -2.93 6.29 -16.39
CA TRP A 59 -2.44 5.95 -15.05
C TRP A 59 -1.46 4.77 -15.05
N VAL A 60 -1.62 3.80 -15.96
CA VAL A 60 -0.73 2.63 -16.06
C VAL A 60 0.72 3.06 -16.33
N TRP A 61 0.92 3.99 -17.24
CA TRP A 61 2.26 4.48 -17.58
C TRP A 61 2.90 5.23 -16.42
N PHE A 62 2.14 6.08 -15.72
CA PHE A 62 2.65 6.78 -14.54
C PHE A 62 2.95 5.82 -13.39
N ALA A 63 2.11 4.80 -13.15
CA ALA A 63 2.36 3.78 -12.14
C ALA A 63 3.61 2.94 -12.47
N LEU A 64 3.81 2.56 -13.74
CA LEU A 64 5.00 1.84 -14.19
C LEU A 64 6.27 2.68 -14.04
N ILE A 65 6.24 3.95 -14.41
CA ILE A 65 7.38 4.86 -14.24
C ILE A 65 7.72 5.00 -12.75
N ALA A 66 6.72 5.23 -11.89
CA ALA A 66 6.93 5.32 -10.46
C ALA A 66 7.54 4.03 -9.88
N ALA A 67 7.03 2.87 -10.27
CA ALA A 67 7.55 1.57 -9.85
C ALA A 67 8.99 1.35 -10.33
N LEU A 68 9.29 1.64 -11.59
CA LEU A 68 10.64 1.51 -12.15
C LEU A 68 11.63 2.44 -11.44
N LEU A 69 11.28 3.71 -11.21
CA LEU A 69 12.14 4.65 -10.49
C LEU A 69 12.39 4.19 -9.05
N ALA A 70 11.37 3.65 -8.37
CA ALA A 70 11.51 3.10 -7.03
C ALA A 70 12.39 1.84 -6.97
N LEU A 71 12.53 1.09 -8.07
CA LEU A 71 13.36 -0.10 -8.15
C LEU A 71 14.84 0.20 -8.43
N ILE A 72 15.18 1.30 -9.09
CA ILE A 72 16.55 1.60 -9.53
C ILE A 72 17.56 1.50 -8.38
N HIS A 73 17.40 2.31 -7.33
CA HIS A 73 18.32 2.34 -6.19
C HIS A 73 18.37 1.03 -5.40
N PRO A 74 17.24 0.40 -5.03
CA PRO A 74 17.24 -0.89 -4.35
C PRO A 74 17.89 -2.01 -5.15
N VAL A 75 17.72 -2.04 -6.47
CA VAL A 75 18.32 -3.08 -7.33
C VAL A 75 19.84 -2.89 -7.43
N ILE A 76 20.32 -1.67 -7.61
CA ILE A 76 21.76 -1.38 -7.63
C ILE A 76 22.42 -1.80 -6.29
N HIS A 77 21.74 -1.60 -5.17
CA HIS A 77 22.22 -1.94 -3.83
C HIS A 77 21.52 -3.19 -3.26
N TYR A 78 21.32 -4.22 -4.09
CA TYR A 78 20.47 -5.38 -3.76
C TYR A 78 20.87 -6.08 -2.46
N ARG A 79 22.16 -6.20 -2.13
CA ARG A 79 22.61 -6.84 -0.87
C ARG A 79 22.12 -6.08 0.37
N GLN A 80 22.24 -4.76 0.36
CA GLN A 80 21.75 -3.92 1.44
C GLN A 80 20.22 -3.93 1.50
N THR A 81 19.58 -3.92 0.35
CA THR A 81 18.12 -4.01 0.22
C THR A 81 17.59 -5.30 0.84
N LEU A 82 18.19 -6.45 0.51
CA LEU A 82 17.80 -7.74 1.08
C LEU A 82 18.01 -7.79 2.59
N HIS A 83 19.12 -7.22 3.08
CA HIS A 83 19.37 -7.13 4.53
C HIS A 83 18.32 -6.26 5.23
N GLN A 84 17.99 -5.10 4.68
CA GLN A 84 16.97 -4.20 5.21
C GLN A 84 15.58 -4.83 5.18
N LEU A 85 15.22 -5.52 4.09
CA LEU A 85 13.98 -6.29 4.00
C LEU A 85 13.90 -7.38 5.05
N ALA A 86 14.98 -8.15 5.25
CA ALA A 86 15.05 -9.17 6.28
C ALA A 86 14.89 -8.59 7.69
N GLN A 87 15.41 -7.40 7.95
CA GLN A 87 15.17 -6.69 9.21
C GLN A 87 13.71 -6.27 9.37
N TYR A 88 13.12 -5.74 8.30
CA TYR A 88 11.71 -5.33 8.30
C TYR A 88 10.76 -6.50 8.57
N THR A 89 11.00 -7.67 7.96
CA THR A 89 10.18 -8.88 8.18
C THR A 89 10.19 -9.39 9.62
N ARG A 90 11.19 -9.00 10.41
CA ARG A 90 11.28 -9.34 11.84
C ARG A 90 10.52 -8.39 12.75
N THR A 91 10.01 -7.30 12.21
CA THR A 91 9.18 -6.37 12.98
C THR A 91 7.73 -6.86 13.06
N PRO A 92 6.99 -6.56 14.14
CA PRO A 92 5.57 -6.92 14.24
C PRO A 92 4.72 -6.23 13.17
N TRP A 93 5.17 -5.10 12.66
CA TRP A 93 4.48 -4.29 11.67
C TRP A 93 4.44 -4.94 10.28
N TYR A 94 5.39 -5.81 9.96
CA TYR A 94 5.39 -6.55 8.71
C TYR A 94 4.15 -7.46 8.59
N GLY A 95 3.83 -8.21 9.64
CA GLY A 95 2.65 -9.07 9.63
C GLY A 95 1.35 -8.28 9.43
N LEU A 96 1.24 -7.11 10.07
CA LEU A 96 0.08 -6.22 9.92
C LEU A 96 0.00 -5.63 8.51
N LEU A 97 1.14 -5.22 7.92
CA LEU A 97 1.21 -4.72 6.56
C LEU A 97 0.76 -5.79 5.54
N ILE A 98 1.28 -7.01 5.66
CA ILE A 98 0.92 -8.13 4.78
C ILE A 98 -0.55 -8.48 4.93
N SER A 99 -1.10 -8.47 6.15
CA SER A 99 -2.53 -8.69 6.37
C SER A 99 -3.39 -7.64 5.67
N GLY A 100 -2.99 -6.38 5.74
CA GLY A 100 -3.65 -5.29 5.00
C GLY A 100 -3.56 -5.47 3.49
N LEU A 101 -2.39 -5.83 2.97
CA LEU A 101 -2.20 -6.11 1.54
C LEU A 101 -3.01 -7.31 1.06
N LEU A 102 -3.13 -8.37 1.85
CA LEU A 102 -4.01 -9.50 1.54
C LEU A 102 -5.48 -9.06 1.47
N ALA A 103 -5.94 -8.23 2.40
CA ALA A 103 -7.29 -7.68 2.36
C ALA A 103 -7.54 -6.89 1.07
N ILE A 104 -6.61 -6.04 0.64
CA ILE A 104 -6.74 -5.19 -0.54
C ILE A 104 -6.60 -5.99 -1.84
N LEU A 105 -5.54 -6.80 -1.96
CA LEU A 105 -5.15 -7.41 -3.23
C LEU A 105 -5.83 -8.74 -3.52
N VAL A 106 -6.28 -9.44 -2.47
CA VAL A 106 -6.90 -10.76 -2.60
C VAL A 106 -8.36 -10.71 -2.22
N PHE A 107 -8.67 -10.38 -0.96
CA PHE A 107 -10.05 -10.50 -0.46
C PHE A 107 -10.99 -9.48 -1.09
N SER A 108 -10.57 -8.22 -1.29
CA SER A 108 -11.44 -7.24 -1.95
C SER A 108 -11.73 -7.65 -3.40
N ARG A 109 -10.71 -8.17 -4.12
CA ARG A 109 -10.89 -8.67 -5.49
C ARG A 109 -11.82 -9.88 -5.54
N LEU A 110 -11.70 -10.81 -4.59
CA LEU A 110 -12.58 -11.96 -4.48
C LEU A 110 -14.03 -11.51 -4.22
N PHE A 111 -14.23 -10.60 -3.28
CA PHE A 111 -15.56 -10.05 -2.96
C PHE A 111 -16.11 -9.11 -4.04
N GLY A 112 -15.26 -8.57 -4.90
CA GLY A 112 -15.63 -7.81 -6.10
C GLY A 112 -16.16 -8.68 -7.26
N MET A 113 -15.97 -10.02 -7.20
CA MET A 113 -16.41 -10.92 -8.25
C MET A 113 -17.93 -11.15 -8.22
N GLN A 114 -18.64 -10.70 -9.27
CA GLN A 114 -20.08 -10.92 -9.40
C GLN A 114 -20.46 -12.41 -9.37
N ALA A 115 -19.62 -13.27 -9.99
CA ALA A 115 -19.87 -14.71 -10.03
C ALA A 115 -19.95 -15.35 -8.63
N LEU A 116 -19.15 -14.87 -7.68
CA LEU A 116 -19.18 -15.32 -6.28
C LEU A 116 -20.55 -15.04 -5.66
N TRP A 117 -21.05 -13.83 -5.81
CA TRP A 117 -22.33 -13.40 -5.22
C TRP A 117 -23.54 -14.07 -5.86
N LEU A 118 -23.51 -14.30 -7.16
CA LEU A 118 -24.55 -15.05 -7.86
C LEU A 118 -24.62 -16.51 -7.37
N ALA A 119 -23.47 -17.13 -7.09
CA ALA A 119 -23.41 -18.48 -6.55
C ALA A 119 -23.90 -18.58 -5.09
N ILE A 120 -23.66 -17.54 -4.27
CA ILE A 120 -24.05 -17.53 -2.85
C ILE A 120 -25.52 -17.14 -2.66
N LEU A 121 -26.01 -16.17 -3.40
CA LEU A 121 -27.31 -15.54 -3.14
C LEU A 121 -28.46 -16.08 -4.03
N ASP A 122 -28.18 -17.02 -4.92
CA ASP A 122 -29.14 -17.77 -5.73
C ASP A 122 -30.36 -16.93 -6.21
N GLY A 123 -30.08 -15.85 -6.95
CA GLY A 123 -31.11 -14.93 -7.48
C GLY A 123 -31.45 -13.73 -6.60
N GLY A 124 -30.98 -13.67 -5.36
CA GLY A 124 -31.08 -12.50 -4.48
C GLY A 124 -29.91 -11.52 -4.61
N TYR A 125 -29.15 -11.58 -5.71
CA TYR A 125 -28.00 -10.71 -5.93
C TYR A 125 -28.37 -9.24 -5.97
N VAL A 126 -27.74 -8.46 -5.08
CA VAL A 126 -27.85 -7.00 -5.03
C VAL A 126 -26.46 -6.39 -5.19
N ARG A 127 -26.25 -5.64 -6.27
CA ARG A 127 -24.95 -4.99 -6.59
C ARG A 127 -24.44 -4.13 -5.45
N VAL A 128 -25.32 -3.47 -4.70
CA VAL A 128 -24.95 -2.63 -3.56
C VAL A 128 -24.26 -3.44 -2.47
N VAL A 129 -24.71 -4.63 -2.17
CA VAL A 129 -24.08 -5.50 -1.16
C VAL A 129 -22.65 -5.86 -1.58
N LYS A 130 -22.48 -6.28 -2.83
CA LYS A 130 -21.14 -6.57 -3.39
C LYS A 130 -20.19 -5.37 -3.23
N ASN A 131 -20.64 -4.19 -3.67
CA ASN A 131 -19.81 -2.98 -3.61
C ASN A 131 -19.44 -2.60 -2.18
N VAL A 132 -20.40 -2.66 -1.23
CA VAL A 132 -20.13 -2.34 0.19
C VAL A 132 -19.11 -3.30 0.79
N VAL A 133 -19.19 -4.59 0.48
CA VAL A 133 -18.23 -5.58 1.01
C VAL A 133 -16.84 -5.40 0.37
N GLU A 134 -16.78 -5.17 -0.93
CA GLU A 134 -15.53 -4.90 -1.66
C GLU A 134 -14.83 -3.66 -1.12
N GLU A 135 -15.50 -2.50 -1.14
CA GLU A 135 -14.95 -1.22 -0.67
C GLU A 135 -14.64 -1.23 0.83
N GLY A 136 -15.46 -1.90 1.63
CA GLY A 136 -15.22 -2.07 3.06
C GLY A 136 -13.96 -2.90 3.34
N CYS A 137 -13.74 -3.97 2.58
CA CYS A 137 -12.55 -4.80 2.68
C CYS A 137 -11.29 -4.04 2.25
N GLU A 138 -11.36 -3.25 1.18
CA GLU A 138 -10.25 -2.37 0.74
C GLU A 138 -9.92 -1.33 1.80
N SER A 139 -10.93 -0.61 2.29
CA SER A 139 -10.75 0.42 3.32
C SER A 139 -10.14 -0.14 4.60
N PHE A 140 -10.62 -1.31 5.04
CA PHE A 140 -10.04 -2.02 6.18
C PHE A 140 -8.56 -2.37 5.94
N GLY A 141 -8.23 -2.90 4.76
CA GLY A 141 -6.86 -3.22 4.38
C GLY A 141 -5.95 -1.99 4.36
N TYR A 142 -6.41 -0.87 3.82
CA TYR A 142 -5.65 0.39 3.84
C TYR A 142 -5.40 0.91 5.26
N MET A 143 -6.38 0.79 6.15
CA MET A 143 -6.21 1.17 7.57
C MET A 143 -5.20 0.28 8.28
N LEU A 144 -5.17 -1.02 8.00
CA LEU A 144 -4.13 -1.92 8.53
C LEU A 144 -2.74 -1.52 8.04
N CYS A 145 -2.60 -1.21 6.74
CA CYS A 145 -1.33 -0.76 6.17
C CYS A 145 -0.88 0.58 6.77
N LEU A 146 -1.80 1.52 6.98
CA LEU A 146 -1.49 2.80 7.63
C LEU A 146 -1.04 2.60 9.08
N THR A 147 -1.75 1.78 9.84
CA THR A 147 -1.40 1.45 11.22
C THR A 147 -0.01 0.81 11.30
N ALA A 148 0.28 -0.13 10.39
CA ALA A 148 1.60 -0.76 10.28
C ALA A 148 2.69 0.27 9.98
N SER A 149 2.45 1.20 9.06
CA SER A 149 3.40 2.23 8.66
C SER A 149 3.69 3.23 9.78
N ILE A 150 2.65 3.67 10.50
CA ILE A 150 2.79 4.56 11.67
C ILE A 150 3.53 3.84 12.79
N GLY A 151 3.15 2.61 13.12
CA GLY A 151 3.80 1.82 14.17
C GLY A 151 5.29 1.59 13.87
N TYR A 152 5.61 1.25 12.63
CA TYR A 152 6.99 1.09 12.18
C TYR A 152 7.79 2.40 12.32
N PHE A 153 7.22 3.52 11.89
CA PHE A 153 7.84 4.84 12.04
C PHE A 153 8.13 5.17 13.51
N CYS A 154 7.17 4.99 14.41
CA CYS A 154 7.32 5.27 15.83
C CYS A 154 8.41 4.39 16.48
N THR A 155 8.38 3.09 16.23
CA THR A 155 9.36 2.14 16.77
C THR A 155 10.78 2.45 16.30
N PHE A 156 10.93 2.77 15.02
CA PHE A 156 12.25 3.10 14.46
C PHE A 156 12.80 4.41 15.04
N ARG A 157 11.96 5.42 15.26
CA ARG A 157 12.32 6.69 15.88
C ARG A 157 12.78 6.50 17.33
N GLU A 158 12.10 5.66 18.11
CA GLU A 158 12.45 5.37 19.51
C GLU A 158 13.80 4.63 19.62
N THR A 159 14.03 3.65 18.76
CA THR A 159 15.29 2.89 18.75
C THR A 159 16.50 3.78 18.47
N LEU A 160 16.36 4.81 17.64
CA LEU A 160 17.44 5.77 17.38
C LEU A 160 17.61 6.78 18.51
N ALA A 161 16.54 7.22 19.15
CA ALA A 161 16.61 8.09 20.31
C ALA A 161 17.38 7.43 21.46
N GLN A 162 17.17 6.13 21.70
CA GLN A 162 17.89 5.36 22.72
C GLN A 162 19.40 5.15 22.42
N LYS A 163 19.81 5.17 21.15
CA LYS A 163 21.22 5.03 20.74
C LYS A 163 22.03 6.33 20.84
N SER A 164 21.37 7.46 21.06
CA SER A 164 22.02 8.77 21.16
C SER A 164 22.28 9.21 22.61
N TYR A 165 21.98 8.36 23.59
CA TYR A 165 22.37 8.44 25.00
C TYR A 165 23.37 7.34 25.33
#